data_8df0354e155f106f06d9163f5cf1144c
#
_entry.id   8df0354e155f106f06d9163f5cf1144c
#
_cell.length_a   1.000
_cell.length_b   1.000
_cell.length_c   1.000
_cell.angle_alpha   90.00
_cell.angle_beta   90.00
_cell.angle_gamma   90.00
#
_symmetry.space_group_name_H-M   'P 1'
#
loop_
_entity.id
_entity.type
_entity.pdbx_description
1 polymer ?
#
loop_
_entity_poly.entity_id
_entity_poly.type
_entity_poly.pdbx_seq_one_letter_code
_entity_poly.pdbx_strand_id
1 'polypeptide(L)'
;MGYLYLALAISLELIGTTCLKYSEGFTKLYPSLATLAAYGTCFYLFSKSLLYLHLSIAYAIWCAIGIVAATLISVFLFNEALSPAGYFAIALIVAGVIILNLFGPAH
;
A
#
# COMPACT_ATOMS: atom_id res chain seq x y z
N MET A 1 -4.79 -6.34 16.91
CA MET A 1 -4.08 -7.25 15.98
C MET A 1 -4.39 -6.95 14.50
N GLY A 2 -5.62 -6.53 14.18
CA GLY A 2 -5.98 -6.21 12.80
C GLY A 2 -5.08 -5.17 12.16
N TYR A 3 -4.78 -4.10 12.87
CA TYR A 3 -3.89 -3.06 12.35
C TYR A 3 -2.45 -3.56 12.19
N LEU A 4 -2.00 -4.47 13.05
CA LEU A 4 -0.67 -5.06 12.90
C LEU A 4 -0.58 -5.92 11.63
N TYR A 5 -1.58 -6.77 11.39
CA TYR A 5 -1.64 -7.54 10.15
C TYR A 5 -1.69 -6.64 8.94
N LEU A 6 -2.48 -5.56 9.02
CA LEU A 6 -2.61 -4.60 7.92
C LEU A 6 -1.28 -3.89 7.66
N ALA A 7 -0.57 -3.45 8.70
CA ALA A 7 0.72 -2.79 8.55
C ALA A 7 1.76 -3.72 7.93
N LEU A 8 1.81 -4.98 8.35
CA LEU A 8 2.71 -5.97 7.76
C LEU A 8 2.37 -6.24 6.30
N ALA A 9 1.07 -6.33 5.98
CA ALA A 9 0.63 -6.55 4.60
C ALA A 9 1.03 -5.39 3.70
N ILE A 10 0.82 -4.16 4.15
CA ILE A 10 1.19 -2.97 3.39
C ILE A 10 2.70 -2.91 3.18
N SER A 11 3.49 -3.24 4.21
CA SER A 11 4.95 -3.27 4.08
C SER A 11 5.40 -4.27 3.03
N LEU A 12 4.82 -5.47 3.03
CA LEU A 12 5.14 -6.49 2.03
C LEU A 12 4.69 -6.09 0.63
N GLU A 13 3.54 -5.42 0.52
CA GLU A 13 3.05 -4.91 -0.75
C GLU A 13 4.03 -3.88 -1.33
N LEU A 14 4.56 -2.99 -0.49
CA LEU A 14 5.52 -2.00 -0.93
C LEU A 14 6.83 -2.63 -1.38
N ILE A 15 7.30 -3.64 -0.66
CA ILE A 15 8.48 -4.42 -1.08
C ILE A 15 8.20 -5.09 -2.43
N GLY A 16 7.03 -5.72 -2.56
CA GLY A 16 6.63 -6.38 -3.80
C GLY A 16 6.55 -5.42 -4.98
N THR A 17 5.96 -4.25 -4.77
CA THR A 17 5.83 -3.22 -5.81
C THR A 17 7.19 -2.69 -6.23
N THR A 18 8.11 -2.47 -5.28
CA THR A 18 9.47 -2.06 -5.60
C THR A 18 10.18 -3.12 -6.42
N CYS A 19 10.08 -4.39 -6.01
CA CYS A 19 10.65 -5.51 -6.78
C CYS A 19 10.00 -5.63 -8.15
N LEU A 20 8.70 -5.36 -8.25
CA LEU A 20 7.98 -5.38 -9.52
C LEU A 20 8.58 -4.37 -10.50
N LYS A 21 8.90 -3.17 -10.03
CA LYS A 21 9.53 -2.17 -10.88
C LYS A 21 10.92 -2.63 -11.34
N TYR A 22 11.69 -3.24 -10.46
CA TYR A 22 13.01 -3.78 -10.82
C TYR A 22 12.91 -5.00 -11.73
N SER A 23 11.76 -5.68 -11.79
CA SER A 23 11.57 -6.85 -12.66
C SER A 23 11.48 -6.51 -14.14
N GLU A 24 11.28 -5.22 -14.46
CA GLU A 24 11.14 -4.74 -15.84
C GLU A 24 10.10 -5.56 -16.62
N GLY A 25 8.88 -5.62 -16.07
CA GLY A 25 7.78 -6.35 -16.70
C GLY A 25 7.90 -7.86 -16.57
N PHE A 26 8.45 -8.33 -15.44
CA PHE A 26 8.69 -9.76 -15.17
C PHE A 26 9.72 -10.40 -16.10
N THR A 27 10.62 -9.58 -16.65
CA THR A 27 11.70 -10.12 -17.50
C THR A 27 12.89 -10.61 -16.68
N LYS A 28 13.06 -10.09 -15.44
CA LYS A 28 14.16 -10.50 -14.56
C LYS A 28 13.65 -11.49 -13.52
N LEU A 29 14.33 -12.62 -13.41
CA LEU A 29 13.86 -13.77 -12.61
C LEU A 29 13.79 -13.44 -11.10
N TYR A 30 14.89 -12.94 -10.51
CA TYR A 30 14.94 -12.77 -9.06
C TYR A 30 13.96 -11.70 -8.57
N PRO A 31 13.89 -10.49 -9.17
CA PRO A 31 12.86 -9.52 -8.77
C PRO A 31 11.45 -10.03 -8.98
N SER A 32 11.20 -10.81 -10.04
CA SER A 32 9.87 -11.36 -10.30
C SER A 32 9.46 -12.36 -9.21
N LEU A 33 10.37 -13.24 -8.81
CA LEU A 33 10.10 -14.21 -7.74
C LEU A 33 9.87 -13.50 -6.41
N ALA A 34 10.67 -12.47 -6.11
CA ALA A 34 10.51 -11.68 -4.89
C ALA A 34 9.14 -10.99 -4.87
N THR A 35 8.70 -10.45 -6.00
CA THR A 35 7.39 -9.81 -6.15
C THR A 35 6.27 -10.79 -5.84
N LEU A 36 6.32 -11.98 -6.43
CA LEU A 36 5.28 -12.99 -6.23
C LEU A 36 5.23 -13.46 -4.77
N ALA A 37 6.39 -13.69 -4.17
CA ALA A 37 6.46 -14.11 -2.76
C ALA A 37 5.93 -13.03 -1.83
N ALA A 38 6.32 -11.77 -2.06
CA ALA A 38 5.87 -10.64 -1.24
C ALA A 38 4.36 -10.44 -1.35
N TYR A 39 3.81 -10.48 -2.57
CA TYR A 39 2.37 -10.31 -2.77
C TYR A 39 1.57 -11.46 -2.18
N GLY A 40 2.02 -12.69 -2.34
CA GLY A 40 1.33 -13.84 -1.76
C GLY A 40 1.23 -13.73 -0.23
N THR A 41 2.33 -13.41 0.42
CA THR A 41 2.36 -13.20 1.87
C THR A 41 1.52 -11.99 2.27
N CYS A 42 1.59 -10.92 1.49
CA CYS A 42 0.80 -9.71 1.69
C CYS A 42 -0.70 -10.02 1.73
N PHE A 43 -1.21 -10.74 0.76
CA PHE A 43 -2.63 -11.07 0.71
C PHE A 43 -3.05 -12.00 1.84
N TYR A 44 -2.18 -12.91 2.26
CA TYR A 44 -2.44 -13.73 3.43
C TYR A 44 -2.63 -12.86 4.68
N LEU A 45 -1.71 -11.94 4.92
CA LEU A 45 -1.78 -11.05 6.08
C LEU A 45 -2.97 -10.10 5.99
N PHE A 46 -3.30 -9.63 4.79
CA PHE A 46 -4.47 -8.78 4.58
C PHE A 46 -5.76 -9.54 4.94
N SER A 47 -5.86 -10.80 4.53
CA SER A 47 -7.02 -11.62 4.88
C SER A 47 -7.17 -11.78 6.38
N LYS A 48 -6.05 -11.89 7.12
CA LYS A 48 -6.06 -11.95 8.57
C LYS A 48 -6.54 -10.64 9.19
N SER A 49 -6.14 -9.50 8.61
CA SER A 49 -6.59 -8.20 9.11
C SER A 49 -8.10 -8.03 9.00
N LEU A 50 -8.71 -8.62 7.97
CA LEU A 50 -10.16 -8.53 7.75
C LEU A 50 -10.99 -9.29 8.79
N LEU A 51 -10.36 -10.15 9.59
CA LEU A 51 -11.05 -10.78 10.73
C LEU A 51 -11.35 -9.78 11.85
N TYR A 52 -10.64 -8.65 11.88
CA TYR A 52 -10.72 -7.66 12.94
C TYR A 52 -11.23 -6.31 12.47
N LEU A 53 -11.10 -5.99 11.18
CA LEU A 53 -11.41 -4.68 10.62
C LEU A 53 -12.49 -4.78 9.55
N HIS A 54 -13.30 -3.71 9.42
CA HIS A 54 -14.20 -3.60 8.28
C HIS A 54 -13.41 -3.53 6.98
N LEU A 55 -13.91 -4.15 5.94
CA LEU A 55 -13.24 -4.16 4.64
C LEU A 55 -12.98 -2.74 4.12
N SER A 56 -13.98 -1.85 4.23
CA SER A 56 -13.82 -0.47 3.76
C SER A 56 -12.72 0.27 4.51
N ILE A 57 -12.63 0.08 5.83
CA ILE A 57 -11.61 0.72 6.65
C ILE A 57 -10.22 0.17 6.31
N ALA A 58 -10.09 -1.15 6.24
CA ALA A 58 -8.82 -1.79 5.93
C ALA A 58 -8.31 -1.37 4.56
N TYR A 59 -9.20 -1.36 3.56
CA TYR A 59 -8.83 -1.01 2.19
C TYR A 59 -8.47 0.47 2.07
N ALA A 60 -9.20 1.34 2.76
CA ALA A 60 -8.93 2.78 2.74
C ALA A 60 -7.56 3.08 3.37
N ILE A 61 -7.24 2.46 4.51
CA ILE A 61 -5.93 2.61 5.15
C ILE A 61 -4.83 2.09 4.22
N TRP A 62 -5.05 0.92 3.61
CA TRP A 62 -4.13 0.37 2.64
C TRP A 62 -3.82 1.36 1.53
N CYS A 63 -4.88 1.92 0.91
CA CYS A 63 -4.71 2.86 -0.20
C CYS A 63 -3.97 4.12 0.23
N ALA A 64 -4.31 4.69 1.38
CA ALA A 64 -3.69 5.93 1.84
C ALA A 64 -2.21 5.73 2.18
N ILE A 65 -1.90 4.75 3.01
CA ILE A 65 -0.52 4.48 3.40
C ILE A 65 0.28 4.01 2.18
N GLY A 66 -0.33 3.14 1.38
CA GLY A 66 0.32 2.61 0.18
C GLY A 66 0.68 3.70 -0.81
N ILE A 67 -0.25 4.62 -1.09
CA ILE A 67 0.04 5.67 -2.09
C ILE A 67 1.08 6.67 -1.58
N VAL A 68 1.03 7.03 -0.29
CA VAL A 68 2.04 7.92 0.29
C VAL A 68 3.41 7.27 0.23
N ALA A 69 3.53 6.02 0.71
CA ALA A 69 4.80 5.32 0.72
C ALA A 69 5.30 5.02 -0.69
N ALA A 70 4.42 4.60 -1.60
CA ALA A 70 4.80 4.35 -2.99
C ALA A 70 5.28 5.64 -3.67
N THR A 71 4.65 6.77 -3.38
CA THR A 71 5.08 8.07 -3.91
C THR A 71 6.47 8.44 -3.39
N LEU A 72 6.74 8.22 -2.10
CA LEU A 72 8.05 8.49 -1.54
C LEU A 72 9.12 7.60 -2.20
N ILE A 73 8.82 6.32 -2.40
CA ILE A 73 9.72 5.40 -3.10
C ILE A 73 9.96 5.88 -4.53
N SER A 74 8.90 6.25 -5.23
CA SER A 74 8.97 6.70 -6.62
C SER A 74 9.86 7.95 -6.74
N VAL A 75 9.64 8.94 -5.88
CA VAL A 75 10.38 10.20 -5.95
C VAL A 75 11.84 10.02 -5.55
N PHE A 76 12.10 9.30 -4.45
CA PHE A 76 13.44 9.23 -3.89
C PHE A 76 14.29 8.10 -4.44
N LEU A 77 13.68 6.94 -4.71
CA LEU A 77 14.43 5.76 -5.16
C LEU A 77 14.56 5.71 -6.69
N PHE A 78 13.50 6.07 -7.39
CA PHE A 78 13.44 5.98 -8.84
C PHE A 78 13.52 7.35 -9.54
N ASN A 79 13.66 8.43 -8.77
CA ASN A 79 13.80 9.80 -9.29
C ASN A 79 12.63 10.23 -10.18
N GLU A 80 11.44 9.75 -9.89
CA GLU A 80 10.23 10.15 -10.60
C GLU A 80 9.66 11.41 -9.97
N ALA A 81 9.40 12.43 -10.79
CA ALA A 81 8.92 13.70 -10.27
C ALA A 81 7.40 13.68 -10.06
N LEU A 82 6.95 14.37 -9.01
CA LEU A 82 5.53 14.55 -8.74
C LEU A 82 5.22 16.04 -8.72
N SER A 83 4.18 16.46 -9.44
CA SER A 83 3.77 17.85 -9.49
C SER A 83 3.20 18.32 -8.15
N PRO A 84 3.17 19.65 -7.87
CA PRO A 84 2.50 20.16 -6.67
C PRO A 84 1.03 19.73 -6.60
N ALA A 85 0.34 19.66 -7.73
CA ALA A 85 -1.04 19.18 -7.76
C ALA A 85 -1.14 17.72 -7.31
N GLY A 86 -0.13 16.90 -7.66
CA GLY A 86 -0.06 15.51 -7.22
C GLY A 86 0.08 15.39 -5.69
N TYR A 87 0.92 16.20 -5.08
CA TYR A 87 1.05 16.24 -3.63
C TYR A 87 -0.26 16.67 -2.96
N PHE A 88 -0.94 17.66 -3.54
CA PHE A 88 -2.24 18.10 -3.04
C PHE A 88 -3.28 16.99 -3.12
N ALA A 89 -3.31 16.25 -4.21
CA ALA A 89 -4.23 15.12 -4.39
C ALA A 89 -3.99 14.03 -3.36
N ILE A 90 -2.72 13.71 -3.06
CA ILE A 90 -2.37 12.72 -2.05
C ILE A 90 -2.83 13.20 -0.66
N ALA A 91 -2.67 14.49 -0.36
CA ALA A 91 -3.14 15.06 0.89
C ALA A 91 -4.66 14.91 1.03
N LEU A 92 -5.41 15.09 -0.06
CA LEU A 92 -6.86 14.89 -0.05
C LEU A 92 -7.24 13.43 0.22
N ILE A 93 -6.52 12.49 -0.37
CA ILE A 93 -6.76 11.06 -0.14
C ILE A 93 -6.53 10.72 1.33
N VAL A 94 -5.43 11.17 1.91
CA VAL A 94 -5.10 10.93 3.32
C VAL A 94 -6.16 11.55 4.22
N ALA A 95 -6.57 12.78 3.94
CA ALA A 95 -7.62 13.45 4.71
C ALA A 95 -8.93 12.67 4.64
N GLY A 96 -9.31 12.19 3.45
CA GLY A 96 -10.50 11.38 3.27
C GLY A 96 -10.47 10.10 4.08
N VAL A 97 -9.31 9.42 4.12
CA VAL A 97 -9.16 8.19 4.90
C VAL A 97 -9.25 8.47 6.41
N ILE A 98 -8.67 9.56 6.87
CA ILE A 98 -8.77 9.96 8.28
C ILE A 98 -10.24 10.19 8.65
N ILE A 99 -11.00 10.89 7.81
CA ILE A 99 -12.41 11.14 8.04
C ILE A 99 -13.18 9.81 8.06
N LEU A 100 -12.89 8.92 7.13
CA LEU A 100 -13.54 7.61 7.07
C LEU A 100 -13.28 6.80 8.34
N ASN A 101 -12.06 6.83 8.86
CA ASN A 101 -11.72 6.10 10.08
C ASN A 101 -12.42 6.65 11.31
N LEU A 102 -12.57 7.97 11.40
CA LEU A 102 -13.14 8.60 12.58
C LEU A 102 -14.68 8.61 12.57
N PHE A 103 -15.29 8.80 11.41
CA PHE A 103 -16.72 9.07 11.32
C PHE A 103 -17.48 8.12 10.38
N GLY A 104 -16.76 7.35 9.56
CA GLY A 104 -17.38 6.54 8.52
C GLY A 104 -17.94 5.19 8.95
N PRO A 105 -17.33 4.46 9.91
CA PRO A 105 -17.82 3.10 10.21
C PRO A 105 -19.24 3.14 10.77
N ALA A 106 -20.14 2.44 10.08
CA ALA A 106 -21.49 2.22 10.57
C ALA A 106 -21.61 0.76 10.94
N HIS A 107 -22.02 0.48 12.16
CA HIS A 107 -22.12 -0.89 12.67
C HIS A 107 -23.56 -1.34 12.73
#